data_4998018a6f1d7d61820841284667aa93
#
_entry.id   4998018a6f1d7d61820841284667aa93
#
_cell.length_a   1.000
_cell.length_b   1.000
_cell.length_c   1.000
_cell.angle_alpha   90.00
_cell.angle_beta   90.00
_cell.angle_gamma   90.00
#
_symmetry.space_group_name_H-M   'P 1'
#
loop_
_entity.id
_entity.type
_entity.pdbx_description
1 polymer ?
#
loop_
_entity_poly.entity_id
_entity_poly.type
_entity_poly.pdbx_seq_one_letter_code
_entity_poly.pdbx_strand_id
1 'polypeptide(L)'
;MAQARGVMAHAETCPQYLLLDMDCYDEPGFDGAKYVLTPPLREKWNQEELWSGLRNSSLDVISTDHCPFCMKDQKELGRDNFSQIPNGGPGVENRMSLIFQRGVNHGNISLNRFVELTSTSHPKILGLFPKKATI
;
A
#
# COMPACT_ATOMS: atom_id res chain seq x y z
N MET A 1 -22.09 0.57 3.58
CA MET A 1 -20.95 -0.08 2.89
C MET A 1 -21.41 -1.40 2.30
N ALA A 2 -20.73 -1.92 1.26
CA ALA A 2 -21.13 -3.16 0.56
C ALA A 2 -21.16 -4.37 1.52
N GLN A 3 -20.12 -4.56 2.31
CA GLN A 3 -20.03 -5.66 3.30
C GLN A 3 -21.16 -5.62 4.33
N ALA A 4 -21.55 -4.44 4.83
CA ALA A 4 -22.67 -4.28 5.77
C ALA A 4 -24.05 -4.66 5.15
N ARG A 5 -24.11 -4.77 3.84
CA ARG A 5 -25.29 -5.20 3.06
C ARG A 5 -25.22 -6.67 2.65
N GLY A 6 -24.24 -7.44 3.18
CA GLY A 6 -24.02 -8.84 2.84
C GLY A 6 -23.42 -9.07 1.45
N VAL A 7 -22.91 -8.02 0.80
CA VAL A 7 -22.21 -8.15 -0.48
C VAL A 7 -20.77 -8.55 -0.21
N MET A 8 -20.31 -9.61 -0.89
CA MET A 8 -18.89 -10.02 -0.84
C MET A 8 -18.05 -8.96 -1.55
N ALA A 9 -17.36 -8.14 -0.75
CA ALA A 9 -16.49 -7.07 -1.22
C ALA A 9 -15.20 -7.09 -0.40
N HIS A 10 -14.07 -7.10 -1.09
CA HIS A 10 -12.74 -7.08 -0.48
C HIS A 10 -12.04 -5.76 -0.79
N ALA A 11 -11.25 -5.30 0.16
CA ALA A 11 -10.51 -4.06 0.03
C ALA A 11 -9.05 -4.26 0.44
N GLU A 12 -8.16 -3.56 -0.26
CA GLU A 12 -6.73 -3.61 -0.01
C GLU A 12 -6.14 -2.21 0.20
N THR A 13 -4.97 -2.18 0.81
CA THR A 13 -4.07 -1.03 0.81
C THR A 13 -2.64 -1.48 0.56
N CYS A 14 -1.74 -0.51 0.38
CA CYS A 14 -0.32 -0.77 0.08
C CYS A 14 0.58 0.01 1.04
N PRO A 15 1.86 -0.41 1.22
CA PRO A 15 2.80 0.25 2.14
C PRO A 15 2.95 1.75 1.89
N GLN A 16 2.95 2.19 0.65
CA GLN A 16 3.08 3.60 0.29
C GLN A 16 1.99 4.48 0.92
N TYR A 17 0.75 4.02 0.98
CA TYR A 17 -0.36 4.78 1.56
C TYR A 17 -0.38 4.77 3.09
N LEU A 18 0.27 3.78 3.70
CA LEU A 18 0.41 3.65 5.15
C LEU A 18 1.58 4.46 5.72
N LEU A 19 2.55 4.83 4.87
CA LEU A 19 3.86 5.33 5.32
C LEU A 19 4.27 6.67 4.71
N LEU A 20 3.76 6.99 3.52
CA LEU A 20 4.03 8.20 2.79
C LEU A 20 2.78 9.09 2.75
N ASP A 21 2.96 10.37 2.60
CA ASP A 21 1.88 11.35 2.46
C ASP A 21 2.21 12.38 1.37
N MET A 22 1.28 13.29 1.10
CA MET A 22 1.42 14.24 0.01
C MET A 22 2.59 15.22 0.19
N ASP A 23 3.12 15.38 1.39
CA ASP A 23 4.29 16.24 1.63
C ASP A 23 5.52 15.74 0.86
N CYS A 24 5.55 14.45 0.48
CA CYS A 24 6.58 13.88 -0.38
C CYS A 24 6.65 14.53 -1.78
N TYR A 25 5.58 15.17 -2.24
CA TYR A 25 5.58 15.86 -3.51
C TYR A 25 6.36 17.18 -3.48
N ASP A 26 6.58 17.74 -2.29
CA ASP A 26 7.28 19.02 -2.08
C ASP A 26 8.80 18.84 -1.97
N GLU A 27 9.33 17.64 -2.23
CA GLU A 27 10.78 17.45 -2.28
C GLU A 27 11.44 18.35 -3.32
N PRO A 28 12.65 18.88 -3.01
CA PRO A 28 13.31 19.90 -3.84
C PRO A 28 13.54 19.45 -5.29
N GLY A 29 13.43 20.39 -6.19
CA GLY A 29 13.71 20.17 -7.62
C GLY A 29 12.67 19.30 -8.29
N PHE A 30 13.07 18.14 -8.83
CA PHE A 30 12.18 17.18 -9.48
C PHE A 30 12.05 15.86 -8.67
N ASP A 31 12.54 15.86 -7.44
CA ASP A 31 12.60 14.66 -6.61
C ASP A 31 11.21 14.16 -6.18
N GLY A 32 10.23 15.05 -6.04
CA GLY A 32 8.83 14.67 -5.80
C GLY A 32 8.24 13.72 -6.86
N ALA A 33 8.81 13.68 -8.06
CA ALA A 33 8.40 12.74 -9.12
C ALA A 33 8.54 11.27 -8.74
N LYS A 34 9.41 10.94 -7.77
CA LYS A 34 9.57 9.57 -7.22
C LYS A 34 8.26 9.03 -6.69
N TYR A 35 7.44 9.90 -6.12
CA TYR A 35 6.21 9.56 -5.41
C TYR A 35 4.95 9.65 -6.27
N VAL A 36 5.10 10.01 -7.55
CA VAL A 36 3.97 10.06 -8.47
C VAL A 36 3.50 8.64 -8.77
N LEU A 37 2.29 8.33 -8.31
CA LEU A 37 1.61 7.04 -8.43
C LEU A 37 0.09 7.24 -8.46
N THR A 38 -0.65 6.20 -8.81
CA THR A 38 -2.11 6.22 -8.89
C THR A 38 -2.68 5.05 -8.07
N PRO A 39 -3.58 5.31 -7.10
CA PRO A 39 -4.05 6.62 -6.60
C PRO A 39 -2.92 7.49 -6.01
N PRO A 40 -3.04 8.83 -6.03
CA PRO A 40 -2.00 9.69 -5.46
C PRO A 40 -1.95 9.61 -3.94
N LEU A 41 -0.79 9.93 -3.36
CA LEU A 41 -0.65 10.10 -1.93
C LEU A 41 -1.60 11.20 -1.42
N ARG A 42 -2.08 11.03 -0.21
CA ARG A 42 -3.03 11.92 0.46
C ARG A 42 -2.44 12.53 1.71
N GLU A 43 -3.20 13.38 2.36
CA GLU A 43 -2.82 14.02 3.62
C GLU A 43 -2.51 12.98 4.69
N LYS A 44 -1.60 13.29 5.56
CA LYS A 44 -1.04 12.39 6.58
C LYS A 44 -2.08 11.73 7.49
N TRP A 45 -3.17 12.44 7.81
CA TRP A 45 -4.23 11.89 8.66
C TRP A 45 -4.90 10.64 8.07
N ASN A 46 -4.87 10.46 6.74
CA ASN A 46 -5.40 9.26 6.08
C ASN A 46 -4.66 7.98 6.49
N GLN A 47 -3.41 8.08 6.92
CA GLN A 47 -2.64 6.91 7.37
C GLN A 47 -3.31 6.25 8.57
N GLU A 48 -3.77 7.03 9.57
CA GLU A 48 -4.45 6.47 10.75
C GLU A 48 -5.79 5.81 10.38
N GLU A 49 -6.53 6.38 9.45
CA GLU A 49 -7.77 5.78 8.95
C GLU A 49 -7.49 4.42 8.26
N LEU A 50 -6.41 4.33 7.48
CA LEU A 50 -6.00 3.06 6.86
C LEU A 50 -5.56 2.04 7.91
N TRP A 51 -4.76 2.43 8.91
CA TRP A 51 -4.39 1.54 10.02
C TRP A 51 -5.62 1.10 10.81
N SER A 52 -6.58 1.99 11.04
CA SER A 52 -7.86 1.66 11.66
C SER A 52 -8.64 0.64 10.82
N GLY A 53 -8.70 0.84 9.50
CA GLY A 53 -9.33 -0.11 8.57
C GLY A 53 -8.69 -1.49 8.59
N LEU A 54 -7.36 -1.57 8.74
CA LEU A 54 -6.64 -2.83 8.89
C LEU A 54 -6.94 -3.52 10.24
N ARG A 55 -7.06 -2.75 11.32
CA ARG A 55 -7.41 -3.27 12.67
C ARG A 55 -8.82 -3.84 12.72
N ASN A 56 -9.77 -3.13 12.15
CA ASN A 56 -11.20 -3.48 12.25
C ASN A 56 -11.73 -4.35 11.11
N SER A 57 -10.85 -4.84 10.25
CA SER A 57 -11.17 -5.72 9.11
C SER A 57 -12.03 -5.07 8.02
N SER A 58 -12.05 -3.73 7.93
CA SER A 58 -12.61 -3.02 6.78
C SER A 58 -11.68 -3.08 5.55
N LEU A 59 -10.38 -3.33 5.80
CA LEU A 59 -9.37 -3.67 4.80
C LEU A 59 -8.89 -5.10 5.06
N ASP A 60 -8.88 -5.91 4.03
CA ASP A 60 -8.67 -7.36 4.11
C ASP A 60 -7.22 -7.78 3.90
N VAL A 61 -6.48 -7.04 3.07
CA VAL A 61 -5.12 -7.39 2.67
C VAL A 61 -4.22 -6.17 2.49
N ILE A 62 -2.91 -6.41 2.58
CA ILE A 62 -1.86 -5.45 2.21
C ILE A 62 -1.14 -5.99 0.98
N SER A 63 -1.32 -5.34 -0.16
CA SER A 63 -0.63 -5.62 -1.42
C SER A 63 0.59 -4.71 -1.61
N THR A 64 1.09 -4.54 -2.82
CA THR A 64 2.25 -3.68 -3.10
C THR A 64 2.00 -2.66 -4.21
N ASP A 65 1.14 -3.01 -5.16
CA ASP A 65 1.01 -2.24 -6.41
C ASP A 65 2.38 -1.93 -7.04
N HIS A 66 3.22 -2.96 -7.12
CA HIS A 66 4.62 -2.82 -7.52
C HIS A 66 4.72 -2.52 -9.02
N CYS A 67 5.02 -1.26 -9.33
CA CYS A 67 5.25 -0.78 -10.68
C CYS A 67 6.39 0.25 -10.67
N PRO A 68 7.66 -0.20 -10.55
CA PRO A 68 8.78 0.70 -10.39
C PRO A 68 9.21 1.36 -11.69
N PHE A 69 9.65 2.61 -11.57
CA PHE A 69 10.27 3.37 -12.64
C PHE A 69 11.57 4.00 -12.17
N CYS A 70 12.60 3.99 -13.02
CA CYS A 70 13.83 4.73 -12.75
C CYS A 70 13.57 6.25 -12.83
N MET A 71 14.29 7.03 -12.01
CA MET A 71 14.27 8.49 -12.16
C MET A 71 14.80 8.88 -13.53
N LYS A 72 16.04 8.48 -13.81
CA LYS A 72 16.70 8.73 -15.09
C LYS A 72 15.97 8.00 -16.22
N ASP A 73 15.74 8.70 -17.30
CA ASP A 73 15.17 8.20 -18.56
C ASP A 73 13.69 7.77 -18.49
N GLN A 74 13.09 7.70 -17.28
CA GLN A 74 11.67 7.35 -17.12
C GLN A 74 10.87 8.45 -16.39
N LYS A 75 11.02 8.65 -15.09
CA LYS A 75 10.30 9.72 -14.38
C LYS A 75 10.61 11.11 -14.95
N GLU A 76 11.83 11.32 -15.41
CA GLU A 76 12.28 12.59 -16.03
C GLU A 76 11.56 12.96 -17.32
N LEU A 77 10.85 12.06 -17.97
CA LEU A 77 9.98 12.37 -19.11
C LEU A 77 8.92 13.44 -18.76
N GLY A 78 8.58 13.54 -17.50
CA GLY A 78 7.60 14.50 -17.01
C GLY A 78 8.14 15.84 -16.53
N ARG A 79 9.44 16.18 -16.75
CA ARG A 79 10.01 17.44 -16.25
C ARG A 79 9.27 18.68 -16.71
N ASP A 80 8.86 18.70 -17.97
CA ASP A 80 8.16 19.84 -18.56
C ASP A 80 6.64 19.67 -18.57
N ASN A 81 6.16 18.45 -18.29
CA ASN A 81 4.75 18.14 -18.28
C ASN A 81 4.48 16.98 -17.30
N PHE A 82 3.92 17.27 -16.13
CA PHE A 82 3.67 16.29 -15.08
C PHE A 82 2.84 15.08 -15.53
N SER A 83 1.96 15.25 -16.53
CA SER A 83 1.14 14.16 -17.06
C SER A 83 1.94 13.08 -17.77
N GLN A 84 3.21 13.35 -18.07
CA GLN A 84 4.15 12.39 -18.66
C GLN A 84 5.00 11.66 -17.63
N ILE A 85 4.88 11.98 -16.34
CA ILE A 85 5.55 11.22 -15.29
C ILE A 85 4.91 9.82 -15.22
N PRO A 86 5.65 8.73 -15.48
CA PRO A 86 5.12 7.39 -15.28
C PRO A 86 4.66 7.18 -13.85
N ASN A 87 3.40 6.71 -13.70
CA ASN A 87 2.78 6.50 -12.40
C ASN A 87 3.15 5.12 -11.84
N GLY A 88 3.75 5.09 -10.67
CA GLY A 88 4.06 3.87 -9.96
C GLY A 88 5.31 3.96 -9.10
N GLY A 89 5.46 3.03 -8.19
CA GLY A 89 6.56 2.94 -7.25
C GLY A 89 6.94 1.50 -6.89
N PRO A 90 8.13 1.29 -6.30
CA PRO A 90 8.55 -0.02 -5.80
C PRO A 90 7.80 -0.37 -4.50
N GLY A 91 7.62 -1.67 -4.23
CA GLY A 91 6.95 -2.10 -2.99
C GLY A 91 7.25 -3.55 -2.60
N VAL A 92 7.56 -4.43 -3.56
CA VAL A 92 7.73 -5.87 -3.31
C VAL A 92 8.84 -6.17 -2.32
N GLU A 93 10.01 -5.56 -2.48
CA GLU A 93 11.20 -5.84 -1.67
C GLU A 93 10.98 -5.54 -0.19
N ASN A 94 10.36 -4.40 0.12
CA ASN A 94 10.32 -3.84 1.47
C ASN A 94 8.97 -4.02 2.19
N ARG A 95 7.93 -4.53 1.51
CA ARG A 95 6.58 -4.66 2.09
C ARG A 95 6.60 -5.31 3.48
N MET A 96 7.21 -6.48 3.59
CA MET A 96 7.14 -7.27 4.83
C MET A 96 7.85 -6.55 5.97
N SER A 97 9.06 -6.06 5.74
CA SER A 97 9.85 -5.37 6.77
C SER A 97 9.23 -4.05 7.20
N LEU A 98 8.73 -3.25 6.27
CA LEU A 98 8.07 -1.97 6.56
C LEU A 98 6.77 -2.17 7.34
N ILE A 99 5.91 -3.10 6.92
CA ILE A 99 4.65 -3.36 7.61
C ILE A 99 4.89 -4.04 8.97
N PHE A 100 5.88 -4.91 9.10
CA PHE A 100 6.26 -5.46 10.40
C PHE A 100 6.73 -4.35 11.35
N GLN A 101 7.64 -3.50 10.90
CA GLN A 101 8.18 -2.42 11.72
C GLN A 101 7.09 -1.41 12.12
N ARG A 102 6.33 -0.90 11.17
CA ARG A 102 5.33 0.15 11.44
C ARG A 102 4.01 -0.40 11.97
N GLY A 103 3.67 -1.62 11.59
CA GLY A 103 2.45 -2.29 12.04
C GLY A 103 2.62 -2.94 13.41
N VAL A 104 3.52 -3.93 13.50
CA VAL A 104 3.65 -4.76 14.72
C VAL A 104 4.48 -4.05 15.80
N ASN A 105 5.70 -3.61 15.48
CA ASN A 105 6.60 -3.02 16.48
C ASN A 105 6.09 -1.68 17.04
N HIS A 106 5.34 -0.91 16.25
CA HIS A 106 4.68 0.31 16.71
C HIS A 106 3.27 0.09 17.29
N GLY A 107 2.80 -1.17 17.34
CA GLY A 107 1.52 -1.51 17.96
C GLY A 107 0.27 -1.15 17.15
N ASN A 108 0.41 -0.84 15.87
CA ASN A 108 -0.73 -0.53 15.01
C ASN A 108 -1.59 -1.75 14.72
N ILE A 109 -0.99 -2.94 14.61
CA ILE A 109 -1.67 -4.24 14.44
C ILE A 109 -0.98 -5.32 15.26
N SER A 110 -1.69 -6.40 15.58
CA SER A 110 -1.09 -7.57 16.23
C SER A 110 -0.25 -8.39 15.23
N LEU A 111 0.65 -9.24 15.73
CA LEU A 111 1.41 -10.17 14.91
C LEU A 111 0.50 -11.11 14.10
N ASN A 112 -0.57 -11.62 14.73
CA ASN A 112 -1.53 -12.48 14.04
C ASN A 112 -2.22 -11.73 12.88
N ARG A 113 -2.62 -10.46 13.12
CA ARG A 113 -3.22 -9.63 12.08
C ARG A 113 -2.24 -9.32 10.95
N PHE A 114 -0.96 -9.10 11.26
CA PHE A 114 0.08 -8.94 10.25
C PHE A 114 0.17 -10.16 9.33
N VAL A 115 0.23 -11.38 9.88
CA VAL A 115 0.27 -12.63 9.10
C VAL A 115 -1.00 -12.79 8.25
N GLU A 116 -2.15 -12.48 8.83
CA GLU A 116 -3.42 -12.52 8.11
C GLU A 116 -3.41 -11.59 6.90
N LEU A 117 -3.10 -10.31 7.11
CA LEU A 117 -3.11 -9.26 6.08
C LEU A 117 -2.09 -9.45 4.97
N THR A 118 -0.94 -10.07 5.28
CA THR A 118 0.17 -10.20 4.32
C THR A 118 0.28 -11.59 3.68
N SER A 119 -0.41 -12.58 4.22
CA SER A 119 -0.32 -13.97 3.77
C SER A 119 -1.68 -14.67 3.68
N THR A 120 -2.36 -14.91 4.80
CA THR A 120 -3.47 -15.87 4.87
C THR A 120 -4.75 -15.38 4.18
N SER A 121 -5.03 -14.09 4.20
CA SER A 121 -6.22 -13.52 3.56
C SER A 121 -6.19 -13.63 2.04
N HIS A 122 -5.03 -13.45 1.41
CA HIS A 122 -4.91 -13.51 -0.04
C HIS A 122 -5.39 -14.84 -0.63
N PRO A 123 -4.89 -16.02 -0.19
CA PRO A 123 -5.36 -17.29 -0.73
C PRO A 123 -6.80 -17.62 -0.33
N LYS A 124 -7.33 -17.11 0.78
CA LYS A 124 -8.75 -17.26 1.11
C LYS A 124 -9.62 -16.52 0.10
N ILE A 125 -9.29 -15.27 -0.21
CA ILE A 125 -10.01 -14.44 -1.19
C ILE A 125 -9.92 -15.05 -2.60
N LEU A 126 -8.75 -15.59 -2.96
CA LEU A 126 -8.49 -16.16 -4.28
C LEU A 126 -8.92 -17.65 -4.41
N GLY A 127 -9.52 -18.25 -3.39
CA GLY A 127 -9.96 -19.66 -3.42
C GLY A 127 -8.79 -20.66 -3.43
N LEU A 128 -7.60 -20.27 -2.96
CA LEU A 128 -6.40 -21.12 -2.93
C LEU A 128 -6.12 -21.73 -1.55
N PHE A 129 -6.90 -21.37 -0.54
CA PHE A 129 -6.80 -21.94 0.81
C PHE A 129 -7.46 -23.33 0.85
N PRO A 130 -6.92 -24.34 1.56
CA PRO A 130 -5.70 -24.34 2.38
C PRO A 130 -4.41 -24.66 1.60
N LYS A 131 -4.46 -24.88 0.29
CA LYS A 131 -3.31 -25.26 -0.53
C LYS A 131 -2.16 -24.25 -0.46
N LYS A 132 -2.47 -22.97 -0.20
CA LYS A 132 -1.54 -21.88 0.04
C LYS A 132 -1.79 -21.24 1.41
N ALA A 133 -0.73 -20.67 2.01
CA ALA A 133 -0.74 -19.99 3.32
C ALA A 133 -1.12 -20.89 4.51
N THR A 134 -0.85 -22.17 4.42
CA THR A 134 -0.77 -23.10 5.54
C THR A 134 0.61 -23.75 5.54
N ILE A 135 1.17 -23.93 6.73
CA ILE A 135 2.41 -24.67 6.97
C ILE A 135 2.03 -26.01 7.60
#